data_bb77fd5880f3111b1e190de8f3563e9d
#
_entry.id   bb77fd5880f3111b1e190de8f3563e9d
#
_cell.length_a   1.000
_cell.length_b   1.000
_cell.length_c   1.000
_cell.angle_alpha   90.00
_cell.angle_beta   90.00
_cell.angle_gamma   90.00
#
_symmetry.space_group_name_H-M   'P 1'
#
loop_
_entity.id
_entity.type
_entity.pdbx_description
1 polymer ?
#
loop_
_entity_poly.entity_id
_entity_poly.type
_entity_poly.pdbx_seq_one_letter_code
_entity_poly.pdbx_strand_id
1 'polypeptide(L)'
;MLRKILFGFAILVFLLCAAGLFLYLRIRPRLRAIAEQEAKERDFLQPRLVSGAGIFERRSFYVGQGLGNISQILVGWPADREVADIAVVASQGADFIDSTGRAKKQVRFSIQQWGPVTVARMNSTGEYGYLTRNESWAVPATFFDKEGRVSWHSGGRWPGIDDSVPGDVFGDGRLCVVMGLNGGGGLVLLDGQGQQLWQKAETNVWHVETLDTNGDGREEILHSNARGQLFVRNATGDVISQYLPGFYVSGFALTRWGDEARATHIIVPTTEGREGCCKPIFVVLDATGKTVAKLESPPLGSSLNQIAAIPVQFGKGRRYFAVLQNSFAKERSALLLYDNDGQIAYQEILAETCLGMATLPGIDANQFLVGCASKIWQYSPVPQVSGAKKASTPQAH
;
A
#
# COMPACT_ATOMS: atom_id res chain seq x y z
N MET A 1 -51.11 -45.63 10.54
CA MET A 1 -50.64 -44.22 10.61
C MET A 1 -49.10 -44.13 10.70
N LEU A 2 -48.46 -44.85 11.57
CA LEU A 2 -46.98 -44.83 11.79
C LEU A 2 -46.14 -45.13 10.51
N ARG A 3 -46.53 -46.14 9.74
CA ARG A 3 -45.84 -46.47 8.45
C ARG A 3 -45.83 -45.35 7.43
N LYS A 4 -46.91 -44.54 7.34
CA LYS A 4 -46.97 -43.40 6.41
C LYS A 4 -46.10 -42.25 6.87
N ILE A 5 -45.97 -42.03 8.18
CA ILE A 5 -45.08 -41.03 8.78
C ILE A 5 -43.62 -41.40 8.57
N LEU A 6 -43.25 -42.67 8.83
CA LEU A 6 -41.89 -43.16 8.59
C LEU A 6 -41.50 -43.09 7.09
N PHE A 7 -42.42 -43.38 6.19
CA PHE A 7 -42.17 -43.28 4.75
C PHE A 7 -41.96 -41.82 4.33
N GLY A 8 -42.82 -40.90 4.83
CA GLY A 8 -42.63 -39.44 4.55
C GLY A 8 -41.31 -38.91 5.09
N PHE A 9 -40.89 -39.34 6.31
CA PHE A 9 -39.60 -38.95 6.88
C PHE A 9 -38.42 -39.47 6.05
N ALA A 10 -38.49 -40.73 5.61
CA ALA A 10 -37.43 -41.32 4.75
C ALA A 10 -37.27 -40.57 3.41
N ILE A 11 -38.39 -40.15 2.79
CA ILE A 11 -38.36 -39.34 1.56
C ILE A 11 -37.74 -37.97 1.83
N LEU A 12 -38.09 -37.32 2.96
CA LEU A 12 -37.54 -36.02 3.32
C LEU A 12 -36.01 -36.10 3.50
N VAL A 13 -35.53 -37.12 4.24
CA VAL A 13 -34.09 -37.35 4.46
C VAL A 13 -33.36 -37.61 3.14
N PHE A 14 -33.98 -38.42 2.25
CA PHE A 14 -33.40 -38.68 0.93
C PHE A 14 -33.28 -37.38 0.10
N LEU A 15 -34.31 -36.54 0.09
CA LEU A 15 -34.31 -35.27 -0.65
C LEU A 15 -33.25 -34.30 -0.09
N LEU A 16 -33.11 -34.22 1.24
CA LEU A 16 -32.08 -33.42 1.86
C LEU A 16 -30.66 -33.89 1.54
N CYS A 17 -30.43 -35.22 1.55
CA CYS A 17 -29.16 -35.82 1.14
C CYS A 17 -28.85 -35.58 -0.34
N ALA A 18 -29.86 -35.72 -1.21
CA ALA A 18 -29.72 -35.46 -2.64
C ALA A 18 -29.41 -33.96 -2.93
N ALA A 19 -30.11 -33.06 -2.25
CA ALA A 19 -29.85 -31.63 -2.34
C ALA A 19 -28.45 -31.25 -1.83
N GLY A 20 -28.05 -31.85 -0.68
CA GLY A 20 -26.69 -31.68 -0.13
C GLY A 20 -25.59 -32.19 -1.07
N LEU A 21 -25.79 -33.36 -1.65
CA LEU A 21 -24.87 -33.95 -2.63
C LEU A 21 -24.78 -33.08 -3.89
N PHE A 22 -25.92 -32.62 -4.41
CA PHE A 22 -25.97 -31.71 -5.56
C PHE A 22 -25.22 -30.42 -5.30
N LEU A 23 -25.46 -29.81 -4.15
CA LEU A 23 -24.79 -28.58 -3.73
C LEU A 23 -23.28 -28.81 -3.60
N TYR A 24 -22.88 -29.92 -2.95
CA TYR A 24 -21.47 -30.31 -2.81
C TYR A 24 -20.79 -30.51 -4.15
N LEU A 25 -21.40 -31.23 -5.09
CA LEU A 25 -20.85 -31.47 -6.42
C LEU A 25 -20.70 -30.17 -7.22
N ARG A 26 -21.60 -29.20 -7.01
CA ARG A 26 -21.54 -27.87 -7.65
C ARG A 26 -20.48 -26.96 -7.04
N ILE A 27 -20.25 -27.03 -5.75
CA ILE A 27 -19.28 -26.20 -5.02
C ILE A 27 -17.87 -26.77 -5.07
N ARG A 28 -17.73 -28.09 -5.07
CA ARG A 28 -16.44 -28.81 -5.05
C ARG A 28 -15.42 -28.32 -6.09
N PRO A 29 -15.79 -28.09 -7.39
CA PRO A 29 -14.82 -27.59 -8.38
C PRO A 29 -14.31 -26.20 -8.03
N ARG A 30 -15.17 -25.31 -7.49
CA ARG A 30 -14.79 -23.96 -7.06
C ARG A 30 -13.85 -24.01 -5.86
N LEU A 31 -14.15 -24.85 -4.87
CA LEU A 31 -13.28 -25.03 -3.70
C LEU A 31 -11.90 -25.59 -4.10
N ARG A 32 -11.86 -26.51 -5.06
CA ARG A 32 -10.59 -27.03 -5.61
C ARG A 32 -9.79 -25.94 -6.32
N ALA A 33 -10.45 -25.15 -7.19
CA ALA A 33 -9.79 -24.04 -7.88
C ALA A 33 -9.22 -23.00 -6.90
N ILE A 34 -9.97 -22.68 -5.85
CA ILE A 34 -9.49 -21.80 -4.78
C ILE A 34 -8.27 -22.40 -4.07
N ALA A 35 -8.34 -23.67 -3.68
CA ALA A 35 -7.23 -24.35 -3.00
C ALA A 35 -5.97 -24.45 -3.87
N GLU A 36 -6.13 -24.69 -5.16
CA GLU A 36 -5.02 -24.70 -6.12
C GLU A 36 -4.41 -23.31 -6.30
N GLN A 37 -5.23 -22.28 -6.34
CA GLN A 37 -4.77 -20.90 -6.40
C GLN A 37 -4.03 -20.50 -5.12
N GLU A 38 -4.57 -20.82 -3.95
CA GLU A 38 -3.91 -20.58 -2.66
C GLU A 38 -2.58 -21.35 -2.52
N ALA A 39 -2.50 -22.55 -3.06
CA ALA A 39 -1.27 -23.33 -3.07
C ALA A 39 -0.20 -22.67 -3.96
N LYS A 40 -0.57 -22.22 -5.17
CA LYS A 40 0.32 -21.47 -6.07
C LYS A 40 0.79 -20.16 -5.45
N GLU A 41 -0.11 -19.42 -4.82
CA GLU A 41 0.21 -18.17 -4.11
C GLU A 41 1.17 -18.44 -2.95
N ARG A 42 0.91 -19.46 -2.15
CA ARG A 42 1.80 -19.86 -1.03
C ARG A 42 3.18 -20.25 -1.51
N ASP A 43 3.29 -21.00 -2.60
CA ASP A 43 4.55 -21.41 -3.19
C ASP A 43 5.31 -20.20 -3.76
N PHE A 44 4.60 -19.32 -4.46
CA PHE A 44 5.17 -18.07 -4.95
C PHE A 44 5.71 -17.19 -3.82
N LEU A 45 4.98 -17.04 -2.72
CA LEU A 45 5.32 -16.19 -1.57
C LEU A 45 6.36 -16.80 -0.61
N GLN A 46 7.07 -17.85 -1.00
CA GLN A 46 8.22 -18.33 -0.23
C GLN A 46 9.36 -17.31 -0.26
N PRO A 47 9.90 -16.87 0.90
CA PRO A 47 10.94 -15.85 0.97
C PRO A 47 12.19 -16.26 0.18
N ARG A 48 12.52 -15.52 -0.85
CA ARG A 48 13.70 -15.76 -1.70
C ARG A 48 13.96 -14.61 -2.65
N LEU A 49 15.18 -14.52 -3.12
CA LEU A 49 15.49 -13.78 -4.33
C LEU A 49 15.00 -14.60 -5.53
N VAL A 50 14.09 -14.03 -6.31
CA VAL A 50 13.49 -14.68 -7.49
C VAL A 50 14.31 -14.39 -8.74
N SER A 51 14.72 -13.12 -8.92
CA SER A 51 15.53 -12.66 -10.06
C SER A 51 16.38 -11.46 -9.71
N GLY A 52 17.39 -11.15 -10.55
CA GLY A 52 18.23 -9.95 -10.39
C GLY A 52 19.40 -10.16 -9.42
N ALA A 53 19.89 -11.38 -9.25
CA ALA A 53 21.10 -11.64 -8.46
C ALA A 53 22.27 -10.77 -8.92
N GLY A 54 22.97 -10.13 -7.97
CA GLY A 54 24.11 -9.25 -8.25
C GLY A 54 23.76 -7.83 -8.73
N ILE A 55 22.47 -7.46 -8.80
CA ILE A 55 22.08 -6.08 -9.10
C ILE A 55 22.16 -5.23 -7.85
N PHE A 56 21.68 -5.73 -6.71
CA PHE A 56 21.66 -5.05 -5.43
C PHE A 56 22.27 -5.89 -4.33
N GLU A 57 22.88 -5.20 -3.37
CA GLU A 57 23.25 -5.72 -2.07
C GLU A 57 22.25 -5.21 -1.02
N ARG A 58 21.69 -6.12 -0.21
CA ARG A 58 20.77 -5.80 0.87
C ARG A 58 21.49 -5.89 2.21
N ARG A 59 21.36 -4.86 3.03
CA ARG A 59 21.86 -4.86 4.40
C ARG A 59 20.81 -4.34 5.38
N SER A 60 20.92 -4.72 6.66
CA SER A 60 20.15 -4.10 7.72
C SER A 60 20.65 -2.67 7.92
N PHE A 61 19.75 -1.69 7.83
CA PHE A 61 20.07 -0.28 8.00
C PHE A 61 19.69 0.22 9.38
N TYR A 62 18.51 -0.18 9.87
CA TYR A 62 17.97 0.25 11.14
C TYR A 62 17.07 -0.84 11.74
N VAL A 63 17.07 -0.93 13.08
CA VAL A 63 16.17 -1.81 13.84
C VAL A 63 15.54 -0.99 14.95
N GLY A 64 14.23 -0.75 14.86
CA GLY A 64 13.46 -0.01 15.84
C GLY A 64 13.03 -0.89 17.00
N GLN A 65 13.51 -0.63 18.20
CA GLN A 65 13.07 -1.36 19.41
C GLN A 65 11.75 -0.79 19.93
N GLY A 66 10.73 -1.65 20.02
CA GLY A 66 9.40 -1.26 20.50
C GLY A 66 8.65 -0.26 19.62
N LEU A 67 9.07 -0.10 18.34
CA LEU A 67 8.44 0.82 17.40
C LEU A 67 7.18 0.24 16.77
N GLY A 68 7.06 -1.07 16.73
CA GLY A 68 5.99 -1.76 16.01
C GLY A 68 6.24 -1.83 14.50
N ASN A 69 5.19 -1.99 13.71
CA ASN A 69 5.28 -2.13 12.27
C ASN A 69 5.54 -0.77 11.60
N ILE A 70 6.65 -0.65 10.88
CA ILE A 70 7.01 0.55 10.13
C ILE A 70 6.04 0.71 8.97
N SER A 71 5.33 1.84 8.94
CA SER A 71 4.35 2.20 7.91
C SER A 71 4.84 3.25 6.93
N GLN A 72 5.78 4.12 7.35
CA GLN A 72 6.26 5.21 6.51
C GLN A 72 7.74 5.51 6.79
N ILE A 73 8.47 5.85 5.73
CA ILE A 73 9.85 6.35 5.79
C ILE A 73 9.89 7.66 5.02
N LEU A 74 10.33 8.73 5.66
CA LEU A 74 10.44 10.06 5.07
C LEU A 74 11.89 10.52 5.14
N VAL A 75 12.53 10.69 3.99
CA VAL A 75 13.91 11.21 3.90
C VAL A 75 13.88 12.73 3.78
N GLY A 76 14.73 13.41 4.51
CA GLY A 76 14.73 14.87 4.62
C GLY A 76 13.63 15.43 5.54
N TRP A 77 13.12 14.63 6.45
CA TRP A 77 12.09 14.99 7.41
C TRP A 77 12.57 14.88 8.86
N PRO A 78 12.15 15.73 9.79
CA PRO A 78 11.35 16.93 9.55
C PRO A 78 12.15 18.00 8.80
N ALA A 79 11.46 19.00 8.25
CA ALA A 79 12.11 20.11 7.56
C ALA A 79 13.05 20.93 8.49
N ASP A 80 12.97 20.70 9.81
CA ASP A 80 13.88 21.20 10.83
C ASP A 80 15.15 20.35 10.83
N ARG A 81 16.12 20.80 10.05
CA ARG A 81 17.37 20.07 9.72
C ARG A 81 18.32 19.83 10.91
N GLU A 82 18.02 20.35 12.09
CA GLU A 82 18.92 20.23 13.23
C GLU A 82 18.87 18.84 13.89
N VAL A 83 17.84 18.01 13.66
CA VAL A 83 17.60 16.83 14.46
C VAL A 83 17.80 15.51 13.71
N ALA A 84 17.32 15.36 12.48
CA ALA A 84 17.41 14.08 11.78
C ALA A 84 17.22 14.19 10.26
N ASP A 85 17.82 13.25 9.54
CA ASP A 85 17.71 13.17 8.09
C ASP A 85 16.53 12.29 7.64
N ILE A 86 16.06 11.38 8.49
CA ILE A 86 15.05 10.37 8.16
C ILE A 86 14.07 10.20 9.32
N ALA A 87 12.77 10.33 9.05
CA ALA A 87 11.72 9.94 9.97
C ALA A 87 11.20 8.53 9.63
N VAL A 88 11.20 7.66 10.62
CA VAL A 88 10.68 6.29 10.55
C VAL A 88 9.44 6.23 11.40
N VAL A 89 8.27 6.19 10.75
CA VAL A 89 6.97 6.16 11.43
C VAL A 89 6.44 4.74 11.47
N ALA A 90 5.95 4.34 12.62
CA ALA A 90 5.40 3.01 12.84
C ALA A 90 4.22 3.05 13.80
N SER A 91 3.59 1.90 14.03
CA SER A 91 2.35 1.81 14.82
C SER A 91 2.49 2.25 16.28
N GLN A 92 3.69 2.25 16.86
CA GLN A 92 3.92 2.60 18.27
C GLN A 92 4.67 3.93 18.46
N GLY A 93 5.02 4.62 17.38
CA GLY A 93 5.77 5.87 17.46
C GLY A 93 6.52 6.22 16.20
N ALA A 94 7.42 7.18 16.34
CA ALA A 94 8.33 7.59 15.28
C ALA A 94 9.76 7.72 15.80
N ASP A 95 10.72 7.20 15.07
CA ASP A 95 12.15 7.38 15.35
C ASP A 95 12.76 8.27 14.26
N PHE A 96 13.53 9.25 14.70
CA PHE A 96 14.30 10.14 13.85
C PHE A 96 15.73 9.66 13.83
N ILE A 97 16.22 9.28 12.66
CA ILE A 97 17.55 8.67 12.47
C ILE A 97 18.36 9.49 11.47
N ASP A 98 19.67 9.40 11.57
CA ASP A 98 20.56 10.01 10.57
C ASP A 98 20.73 9.11 9.33
N SER A 99 21.47 9.63 8.34
CA SER A 99 21.76 8.93 7.10
C SER A 99 22.60 7.64 7.26
N THR A 100 23.10 7.37 8.46
CA THR A 100 23.81 6.13 8.81
C THR A 100 22.90 5.11 9.51
N GLY A 101 21.65 5.47 9.81
CA GLY A 101 20.69 4.64 10.54
C GLY A 101 20.78 4.76 12.07
N ARG A 102 21.54 5.73 12.59
CA ARG A 102 21.65 5.95 14.03
C ARG A 102 20.51 6.80 14.55
N ALA A 103 19.81 6.32 15.57
CA ALA A 103 18.71 7.05 16.21
C ALA A 103 19.22 8.33 16.93
N LYS A 104 18.54 9.45 16.67
CA LYS A 104 18.79 10.76 17.30
C LYS A 104 17.66 11.16 18.24
N LYS A 105 16.41 10.90 17.86
CA LYS A 105 15.22 11.23 18.66
C LYS A 105 14.20 10.11 18.50
N GLN A 106 13.50 9.82 19.58
CA GLN A 106 12.41 8.86 19.60
C GLN A 106 11.14 9.54 20.12
N VAL A 107 10.03 9.29 19.46
CA VAL A 107 8.68 9.66 19.87
C VAL A 107 7.91 8.39 20.09
N ARG A 108 7.25 8.24 21.24
CA ARG A 108 6.37 7.11 21.54
C ARG A 108 4.94 7.61 21.67
N PHE A 109 4.01 6.91 21.03
CA PHE A 109 2.61 7.25 21.16
C PHE A 109 2.10 6.93 22.55
N SER A 110 1.31 7.84 23.09
CA SER A 110 0.79 7.74 24.46
C SER A 110 -0.23 6.61 24.64
N ILE A 111 -0.78 6.10 23.54
CA ILE A 111 -1.64 4.90 23.51
C ILE A 111 -1.17 3.96 22.40
N GLN A 112 -1.36 2.67 22.62
CA GLN A 112 -0.96 1.63 21.68
C GLN A 112 -1.86 1.65 20.44
N GLN A 113 -1.25 1.57 19.25
CA GLN A 113 -1.92 1.42 17.97
C GLN A 113 -1.55 0.08 17.33
N TRP A 114 -2.46 -0.48 16.56
CA TRP A 114 -2.25 -1.74 15.85
C TRP A 114 -2.08 -1.54 14.34
N GLY A 115 -2.75 -0.54 13.80
CA GLY A 115 -2.73 -0.19 12.38
C GLY A 115 -1.55 0.70 11.97
N PRO A 116 -1.39 0.93 10.68
CA PRO A 116 -0.42 1.89 10.14
C PRO A 116 -0.70 3.31 10.64
N VAL A 117 0.36 4.08 10.81
CA VAL A 117 0.31 5.50 11.17
C VAL A 117 1.06 6.29 10.10
N THR A 118 0.55 7.45 9.75
CA THR A 118 1.17 8.37 8.79
C THR A 118 1.44 9.74 9.44
N VAL A 119 2.45 10.44 8.93
CA VAL A 119 2.65 11.86 9.28
C VAL A 119 1.59 12.71 8.60
N ALA A 120 1.02 13.64 9.34
CA ALA A 120 0.08 14.63 8.85
C ALA A 120 0.59 16.05 9.12
N ARG A 121 0.64 16.90 8.09
CA ARG A 121 0.91 18.33 8.25
C ARG A 121 -0.36 19.03 8.73
N MET A 122 -0.25 19.80 9.81
CA MET A 122 -1.41 20.48 10.39
C MET A 122 -1.72 21.82 9.72
N ASN A 123 -0.70 22.45 9.15
CA ASN A 123 -0.82 23.77 8.52
C ASN A 123 0.38 24.05 7.61
N SER A 124 0.32 25.20 6.92
CA SER A 124 1.38 25.68 6.04
C SER A 124 2.66 26.11 6.78
N THR A 125 2.64 26.27 8.11
CA THR A 125 3.81 26.69 8.92
C THR A 125 4.74 25.53 9.27
N GLY A 126 4.39 24.29 8.87
CA GLY A 126 5.22 23.11 9.07
C GLY A 126 4.95 22.35 10.36
N GLU A 127 3.94 22.72 11.14
CA GLU A 127 3.48 21.89 12.25
C GLU A 127 2.95 20.57 11.73
N TYR A 128 3.27 19.49 12.45
CA TYR A 128 2.89 18.15 12.08
C TYR A 128 2.48 17.31 13.29
N GLY A 129 1.80 16.25 13.02
CA GLY A 129 1.46 15.21 13.97
C GLY A 129 1.38 13.85 13.25
N TYR A 130 0.71 12.91 13.90
CA TYR A 130 0.61 11.55 13.38
C TYR A 130 -0.85 11.11 13.39
N LEU A 131 -1.30 10.52 12.29
CA LEU A 131 -2.66 10.03 12.10
C LEU A 131 -2.67 8.52 11.96
N THR A 132 -3.55 7.83 12.69
CA THR A 132 -3.81 6.41 12.44
C THR A 132 -4.53 6.23 11.10
N ARG A 133 -4.10 5.27 10.28
CA ARG A 133 -4.69 5.03 8.95
C ARG A 133 -5.78 3.97 8.96
N ASN A 134 -5.53 2.85 9.58
CA ASN A 134 -6.47 1.74 9.64
C ASN A 134 -6.72 1.39 11.10
N GLU A 135 -7.97 1.26 11.47
CA GLU A 135 -8.37 0.92 12.83
C GLU A 135 -9.38 -0.22 12.83
N SER A 136 -9.28 -1.04 13.86
CA SER A 136 -10.23 -2.11 14.08
C SER A 136 -11.63 -1.59 14.39
N TRP A 137 -12.62 -2.47 14.36
CA TRP A 137 -14.03 -2.13 14.61
C TRP A 137 -14.22 -1.31 15.88
N ALA A 138 -15.00 -0.23 15.75
CA ALA A 138 -15.37 0.70 16.81
C ALA A 138 -14.20 1.48 17.45
N VAL A 139 -13.01 1.44 16.90
CA VAL A 139 -11.88 2.27 17.32
C VAL A 139 -11.90 3.57 16.52
N PRO A 140 -11.85 4.74 17.16
CA PRO A 140 -11.83 6.02 16.47
C PRO A 140 -10.48 6.26 15.79
N ALA A 141 -10.45 7.05 14.71
CA ALA A 141 -9.21 7.61 14.21
C ALA A 141 -8.59 8.49 15.29
N THR A 142 -7.28 8.35 15.46
CA THR A 142 -6.52 9.06 16.48
C THR A 142 -5.49 9.94 15.84
N PHE A 143 -5.43 11.19 16.27
CA PHE A 143 -4.39 12.12 15.91
C PHE A 143 -3.51 12.41 17.13
N PHE A 144 -2.20 12.27 16.94
CA PHE A 144 -1.18 12.56 17.93
C PHE A 144 -0.43 13.84 17.55
N ASP A 145 -0.06 14.61 18.55
CA ASP A 145 0.87 15.72 18.36
C ASP A 145 2.29 15.23 18.02
N LYS A 146 3.20 16.13 17.72
CA LYS A 146 4.60 15.82 17.39
C LYS A 146 5.38 15.17 18.53
N GLU A 147 4.91 15.25 19.76
CA GLU A 147 5.43 14.57 20.95
C GLU A 147 4.79 13.19 21.18
N GLY A 148 3.83 12.78 20.35
CA GLY A 148 3.16 11.48 20.45
C GLY A 148 2.02 11.42 21.46
N ARG A 149 1.55 12.56 21.97
CA ARG A 149 0.38 12.65 22.86
C ARG A 149 -0.87 12.74 22.02
N VAL A 150 -1.94 12.10 22.45
CA VAL A 150 -3.24 12.22 21.78
C VAL A 150 -3.71 13.67 21.80
N SER A 151 -3.92 14.23 20.62
CA SER A 151 -4.55 15.54 20.44
C SER A 151 -6.06 15.43 20.35
N TRP A 152 -6.56 14.45 19.59
CA TRP A 152 -7.97 14.17 19.47
C TRP A 152 -8.25 12.75 18.98
N HIS A 153 -9.49 12.32 19.18
CA HIS A 153 -10.09 11.15 18.56
C HIS A 153 -11.28 11.59 17.69
N SER A 154 -11.48 10.93 16.56
CA SER A 154 -12.69 11.19 15.76
C SER A 154 -13.95 10.92 16.59
N GLY A 155 -14.90 11.86 16.58
CA GLY A 155 -16.20 11.66 17.20
C GLY A 155 -17.06 10.64 16.45
N GLY A 156 -18.10 10.12 17.12
CA GLY A 156 -19.08 9.23 16.51
C GLY A 156 -18.83 7.74 16.76
N ARG A 157 -19.78 6.91 16.28
CA ARG A 157 -19.67 5.46 16.26
C ARG A 157 -19.51 5.00 14.82
N TRP A 158 -18.34 4.49 14.50
CA TRP A 158 -18.02 4.03 13.17
C TRP A 158 -18.05 2.50 13.12
N PRO A 159 -18.48 1.90 12.00
CA PRO A 159 -18.49 0.44 11.85
C PRO A 159 -17.08 -0.17 11.75
N GLY A 160 -16.07 0.64 11.57
CA GLY A 160 -14.66 0.33 11.39
C GLY A 160 -14.06 1.30 10.37
N ILE A 161 -12.79 1.63 10.53
CA ILE A 161 -12.06 2.50 9.62
C ILE A 161 -11.11 1.63 8.81
N ASP A 162 -11.40 1.46 7.52
CA ASP A 162 -10.55 0.68 6.63
C ASP A 162 -9.30 1.47 6.22
N ASP A 163 -9.43 2.79 6.05
CA ASP A 163 -8.31 3.69 5.82
C ASP A 163 -8.64 5.14 6.17
N SER A 164 -7.62 5.94 6.49
CA SER A 164 -7.75 7.38 6.66
C SER A 164 -6.48 8.09 6.19
N VAL A 165 -6.64 9.29 5.64
CA VAL A 165 -5.53 10.07 5.09
C VAL A 165 -5.69 11.55 5.44
N PRO A 166 -4.59 12.25 5.75
CA PRO A 166 -4.59 13.70 5.87
C PRO A 166 -4.55 14.34 4.47
N GLY A 167 -5.20 15.50 4.29
CA GLY A 167 -5.15 16.24 3.04
C GLY A 167 -5.59 17.69 3.18
N ASP A 168 -5.21 18.52 2.20
CA ASP A 168 -5.67 19.92 2.05
C ASP A 168 -6.80 20.01 1.03
N VAL A 169 -7.95 19.44 1.39
CA VAL A 169 -9.11 19.32 0.50
C VAL A 169 -9.69 20.69 0.11
N PHE A 170 -9.48 21.72 0.91
CA PHE A 170 -9.98 23.07 0.63
C PHE A 170 -8.96 24.01 -0.02
N GLY A 171 -7.67 23.60 -0.11
CA GLY A 171 -6.60 24.41 -0.69
C GLY A 171 -6.20 25.63 0.13
N ASP A 172 -6.52 25.62 1.42
CA ASP A 172 -6.25 26.72 2.34
C ASP A 172 -5.12 26.42 3.32
N GLY A 173 -4.45 25.29 3.13
CA GLY A 173 -3.32 24.82 3.94
C GLY A 173 -3.74 24.22 5.28
N ARG A 174 -5.03 24.08 5.58
CA ARG A 174 -5.51 23.47 6.82
C ARG A 174 -5.68 21.95 6.65
N LEU A 175 -5.33 21.24 7.71
CA LEU A 175 -5.53 19.80 7.77
C LEU A 175 -7.02 19.45 7.69
N CYS A 176 -7.36 18.58 6.75
CA CYS A 176 -8.55 17.74 6.80
C CYS A 176 -8.16 16.27 6.90
N VAL A 177 -9.07 15.43 7.37
CA VAL A 177 -8.87 13.98 7.41
C VAL A 177 -10.03 13.30 6.68
N VAL A 178 -9.70 12.53 5.67
CA VAL A 178 -10.64 11.69 4.94
C VAL A 178 -10.63 10.30 5.53
N MET A 179 -11.78 9.75 5.88
CA MET A 179 -11.92 8.38 6.39
C MET A 179 -12.78 7.54 5.45
N GLY A 180 -12.28 6.39 5.04
CA GLY A 180 -13.02 5.32 4.39
C GLY A 180 -13.52 4.32 5.43
N LEU A 181 -14.82 4.09 5.47
CA LEU A 181 -15.46 3.27 6.48
C LEU A 181 -15.84 1.89 5.95
N ASN A 182 -15.74 0.90 6.82
CA ASN A 182 -16.15 -0.48 6.56
C ASN A 182 -17.68 -0.59 6.37
N GLY A 183 -18.12 -1.64 5.67
CA GLY A 183 -19.53 -1.92 5.44
C GLY A 183 -20.23 -0.83 4.66
N GLY A 184 -21.35 -0.33 5.14
CA GLY A 184 -22.13 0.76 4.55
C GLY A 184 -21.82 2.14 5.14
N GLY A 185 -20.73 2.29 5.88
CA GLY A 185 -20.37 3.54 6.57
C GLY A 185 -20.01 4.68 5.62
N GLY A 186 -19.49 4.34 4.44
CA GLY A 186 -19.19 5.32 3.39
C GLY A 186 -17.90 6.10 3.61
N LEU A 187 -17.93 7.36 3.21
CA LEU A 187 -16.79 8.28 3.27
C LEU A 187 -17.11 9.44 4.20
N VAL A 188 -16.16 9.82 5.06
CA VAL A 188 -16.29 10.92 6.02
C VAL A 188 -15.15 11.89 5.85
N LEU A 189 -15.45 13.18 5.90
CA LEU A 189 -14.44 14.24 6.02
C LEU A 189 -14.51 14.84 7.42
N LEU A 190 -13.36 14.93 8.08
CA LEU A 190 -13.16 15.63 9.34
C LEU A 190 -12.32 16.88 9.11
N ASP A 191 -12.48 17.87 9.98
CA ASP A 191 -11.53 18.97 10.10
C ASP A 191 -10.27 18.59 10.89
N GLY A 192 -9.33 19.52 11.02
CA GLY A 192 -8.09 19.34 11.76
C GLY A 192 -8.24 19.12 13.27
N GLN A 193 -9.43 19.26 13.82
CA GLN A 193 -9.81 19.02 15.20
C GLN A 193 -10.56 17.68 15.38
N GLY A 194 -10.72 16.91 14.29
CA GLY A 194 -11.42 15.63 14.30
C GLY A 194 -12.95 15.74 14.31
N GLN A 195 -13.50 16.95 14.02
CA GLN A 195 -14.94 17.14 13.92
C GLN A 195 -15.44 16.81 12.51
N GLN A 196 -16.57 16.10 12.44
CA GLN A 196 -17.14 15.72 11.14
C GLN A 196 -17.68 16.94 10.39
N LEU A 197 -17.16 17.18 9.19
CA LEU A 197 -17.69 18.18 8.27
C LEU A 197 -18.84 17.62 7.43
N TRP A 198 -18.65 16.41 6.88
CA TRP A 198 -19.70 15.71 6.15
C TRP A 198 -19.47 14.20 6.13
N GLN A 199 -20.52 13.45 5.75
CA GLN A 199 -20.49 12.02 5.46
C GLN A 199 -21.26 11.76 4.18
N LYS A 200 -20.71 10.93 3.29
CA LYS A 200 -21.34 10.49 2.05
C LYS A 200 -21.57 8.99 2.10
N ALA A 201 -22.78 8.57 1.72
CA ALA A 201 -23.10 7.16 1.58
C ALA A 201 -22.25 6.54 0.47
N GLU A 202 -21.60 5.43 0.77
CA GLU A 202 -20.83 4.61 -0.15
C GLU A 202 -20.87 3.16 0.36
N THR A 203 -20.55 2.20 -0.51
CA THR A 203 -20.24 0.84 -0.06
C THR A 203 -18.93 0.83 0.73
N ASN A 204 -18.52 -0.32 1.24
CA ASN A 204 -17.25 -0.45 1.94
C ASN A 204 -16.12 0.27 1.19
N VAL A 205 -15.48 1.26 1.82
CA VAL A 205 -14.39 2.04 1.24
C VAL A 205 -13.08 1.46 1.75
N TRP A 206 -12.30 0.86 0.86
CA TRP A 206 -11.12 0.09 1.22
C TRP A 206 -9.85 0.92 1.35
N HIS A 207 -9.74 1.98 0.53
CA HIS A 207 -8.54 2.81 0.50
C HIS A 207 -8.88 4.22 0.08
N VAL A 208 -8.24 5.20 0.70
CA VAL A 208 -8.38 6.62 0.42
C VAL A 208 -7.01 7.28 0.26
N GLU A 209 -6.91 8.24 -0.65
CA GLU A 209 -5.79 9.17 -0.80
C GLU A 209 -6.33 10.55 -1.20
N THR A 210 -5.51 11.59 -1.02
CA THR A 210 -5.81 12.93 -1.52
C THR A 210 -4.76 13.36 -2.53
N LEU A 211 -5.19 14.02 -3.59
CA LEU A 211 -4.34 14.47 -4.70
C LEU A 211 -4.98 15.64 -5.42
N ASP A 212 -4.25 16.72 -5.62
CA ASP A 212 -4.64 17.77 -6.57
C ASP A 212 -4.56 17.20 -7.99
N THR A 213 -5.72 16.82 -8.55
CA THR A 213 -5.83 16.15 -9.86
C THR A 213 -5.91 17.13 -11.02
N ASN A 214 -6.19 18.40 -10.76
CA ASN A 214 -6.47 19.41 -11.76
C ASN A 214 -5.52 20.62 -11.70
N GLY A 215 -4.67 20.71 -10.66
CA GLY A 215 -3.68 21.79 -10.49
C GLY A 215 -4.25 23.07 -9.92
N ASP A 216 -5.44 23.04 -9.27
CA ASP A 216 -6.09 24.24 -8.72
C ASP A 216 -5.65 24.55 -7.26
N GLY A 217 -4.79 23.71 -6.68
CA GLY A 217 -4.29 23.83 -5.32
C GLY A 217 -5.20 23.21 -4.26
N ARG A 218 -6.29 22.55 -4.63
CA ARG A 218 -7.17 21.77 -3.76
C ARG A 218 -6.95 20.29 -4.04
N GLU A 219 -6.87 19.50 -2.99
CA GLU A 219 -6.75 18.07 -3.17
C GLU A 219 -8.13 17.42 -3.33
N GLU A 220 -8.36 16.72 -4.43
CA GLU A 220 -9.47 15.81 -4.59
C GLU A 220 -9.29 14.57 -3.74
N ILE A 221 -10.40 13.93 -3.41
CA ILE A 221 -10.46 12.69 -2.64
C ILE A 221 -10.56 11.51 -3.60
N LEU A 222 -9.54 10.66 -3.63
CA LEU A 222 -9.53 9.41 -4.36
C LEU A 222 -9.91 8.28 -3.41
N HIS A 223 -10.81 7.37 -3.84
CA HIS A 223 -11.11 6.19 -3.03
C HIS A 223 -11.49 4.97 -3.87
N SER A 224 -11.10 3.78 -3.39
CA SER A 224 -11.60 2.51 -3.89
C SER A 224 -12.71 1.96 -2.99
N ASN A 225 -13.59 1.12 -3.53
CA ASN A 225 -14.72 0.57 -2.81
C ASN A 225 -14.92 -0.93 -3.05
N ALA A 226 -15.84 -1.57 -2.32
CA ALA A 226 -16.15 -2.99 -2.43
C ALA A 226 -16.69 -3.45 -3.79
N ARG A 227 -17.08 -2.51 -4.66
CA ARG A 227 -17.47 -2.81 -6.05
C ARG A 227 -16.27 -2.80 -7.01
N GLY A 228 -15.07 -2.54 -6.50
CA GLY A 228 -13.86 -2.44 -7.31
C GLY A 228 -13.80 -1.17 -8.16
N GLN A 229 -14.44 -0.09 -7.72
CA GLN A 229 -14.46 1.20 -8.42
C GLN A 229 -13.44 2.15 -7.80
N LEU A 230 -12.76 2.94 -8.63
CA LEU A 230 -11.87 4.03 -8.19
C LEU A 230 -12.54 5.35 -8.55
N PHE A 231 -13.02 6.05 -7.53
CA PHE A 231 -13.69 7.34 -7.68
C PHE A 231 -12.80 8.50 -7.27
N VAL A 232 -13.07 9.65 -7.89
CA VAL A 232 -12.52 10.97 -7.52
C VAL A 232 -13.68 11.84 -7.08
N ARG A 233 -13.55 12.47 -5.92
CA ARG A 233 -14.55 13.38 -5.34
C ARG A 233 -13.95 14.73 -5.03
N ASN A 234 -14.78 15.76 -5.13
CA ASN A 234 -14.42 17.11 -4.74
C ASN A 234 -14.52 17.32 -3.21
N ALA A 235 -14.20 18.53 -2.74
CA ALA A 235 -14.25 18.91 -1.32
C ALA A 235 -15.64 18.79 -0.67
N THR A 236 -16.73 18.84 -1.45
CA THR A 236 -18.09 18.61 -0.97
C THR A 236 -18.50 17.15 -0.95
N GLY A 237 -17.59 16.24 -1.37
CA GLY A 237 -17.80 14.81 -1.41
C GLY A 237 -18.60 14.32 -2.63
N ASP A 238 -18.84 15.16 -3.64
CA ASP A 238 -19.54 14.79 -4.85
C ASP A 238 -18.58 14.11 -5.82
N VAL A 239 -19.03 13.01 -6.46
CA VAL A 239 -18.23 12.30 -7.46
C VAL A 239 -18.06 13.17 -8.70
N ILE A 240 -16.82 13.46 -9.06
CA ILE A 240 -16.46 14.24 -10.25
C ILE A 240 -15.88 13.37 -11.37
N SER A 241 -15.31 12.19 -11.03
CA SER A 241 -14.75 11.26 -12.01
C SER A 241 -14.71 9.82 -11.47
N GLN A 242 -14.60 8.86 -12.40
CA GLN A 242 -14.28 7.46 -12.12
C GLN A 242 -13.10 7.06 -13.00
N TYR A 243 -12.00 6.63 -12.37
CA TYR A 243 -10.83 6.13 -13.07
C TYR A 243 -10.93 4.64 -13.35
N LEU A 244 -10.29 4.18 -14.42
CA LEU A 244 -10.27 2.77 -14.85
C LEU A 244 -11.67 2.11 -14.88
N PRO A 245 -12.67 2.69 -15.57
CA PRO A 245 -13.97 2.04 -15.68
C PRO A 245 -13.81 0.66 -16.35
N GLY A 246 -14.44 -0.36 -15.74
CA GLY A 246 -14.35 -1.75 -16.22
C GLY A 246 -13.19 -2.58 -15.64
N PHE A 247 -12.30 -1.97 -14.84
CA PHE A 247 -11.29 -2.69 -14.06
C PHE A 247 -11.76 -2.85 -12.60
N TYR A 248 -11.27 -3.90 -11.95
CA TYR A 248 -11.51 -4.10 -10.52
C TYR A 248 -10.35 -3.53 -9.72
N VAL A 249 -10.61 -2.49 -8.92
CA VAL A 249 -9.63 -1.77 -8.12
C VAL A 249 -9.89 -2.02 -6.64
N SER A 250 -8.99 -2.75 -5.97
CA SER A 250 -9.06 -2.96 -4.52
C SER A 250 -8.23 -1.94 -3.73
N GLY A 251 -7.16 -1.41 -4.33
CA GLY A 251 -6.27 -0.44 -3.72
C GLY A 251 -5.40 0.23 -4.77
N PHE A 252 -4.71 1.28 -4.37
CA PHE A 252 -3.80 2.05 -5.23
C PHE A 252 -2.77 2.77 -4.34
N ALA A 253 -1.76 3.39 -4.94
CA ALA A 253 -0.85 4.27 -4.22
C ALA A 253 -0.46 5.46 -5.08
N LEU A 254 -0.15 6.56 -4.44
CA LEU A 254 0.45 7.70 -5.09
C LEU A 254 1.95 7.46 -5.31
N THR A 255 2.45 7.85 -6.47
CA THR A 255 3.83 7.64 -6.87
C THR A 255 4.30 8.73 -7.83
N ARG A 256 5.51 8.58 -8.34
CA ARG A 256 6.06 9.36 -9.45
C ARG A 256 6.51 8.40 -10.53
N TRP A 257 6.25 8.72 -11.78
CA TRP A 257 6.61 7.88 -12.91
C TRP A 257 7.40 8.67 -13.94
N GLY A 258 8.42 8.04 -14.51
CA GLY A 258 9.24 8.67 -15.56
C GLY A 258 10.12 9.81 -15.05
N ASP A 259 10.42 10.75 -15.95
CA ASP A 259 11.33 11.89 -15.69
C ASP A 259 10.64 13.09 -15.04
N GLU A 260 9.33 13.07 -14.95
CA GLU A 260 8.54 14.14 -14.34
C GLU A 260 8.65 14.09 -12.81
N ALA A 261 9.74 14.62 -12.29
CA ALA A 261 10.06 14.58 -10.84
C ALA A 261 9.01 15.28 -9.95
N ARG A 262 8.06 16.02 -10.54
CA ARG A 262 7.02 16.76 -9.81
C ARG A 262 5.61 16.25 -10.05
N ALA A 263 5.33 15.54 -11.15
CA ALA A 263 4.00 15.01 -11.42
C ALA A 263 3.70 13.82 -10.52
N THR A 264 2.59 13.89 -9.82
CA THR A 264 2.07 12.74 -9.06
C THR A 264 1.33 11.80 -10.00
N HIS A 265 1.61 10.52 -9.87
CA HIS A 265 0.97 9.44 -10.60
C HIS A 265 0.28 8.49 -9.62
N ILE A 266 -0.58 7.65 -10.13
CA ILE A 266 -1.33 6.66 -9.35
C ILE A 266 -0.97 5.29 -9.89
N ILE A 267 -0.46 4.38 -9.05
CA ILE A 267 -0.26 2.98 -9.41
C ILE A 267 -1.41 2.14 -8.87
N VAL A 268 -2.00 1.32 -9.72
CA VAL A 268 -3.17 0.51 -9.43
C VAL A 268 -2.88 -0.96 -9.74
N PRO A 269 -2.82 -1.85 -8.74
CA PRO A 269 -2.82 -3.28 -8.96
C PRO A 269 -4.22 -3.71 -9.42
N THR A 270 -4.30 -4.40 -10.56
CA THR A 270 -5.55 -4.84 -11.15
C THR A 270 -5.36 -6.08 -12.02
N THR A 271 -6.43 -6.57 -12.60
CA THR A 271 -6.41 -7.66 -13.60
C THR A 271 -7.03 -7.18 -14.89
N GLU A 272 -6.41 -7.50 -16.03
CA GLU A 272 -7.07 -7.33 -17.32
C GLU A 272 -8.20 -8.35 -17.46
N GLY A 273 -9.45 -7.88 -17.47
CA GLY A 273 -10.64 -8.71 -17.60
C GLY A 273 -11.57 -8.65 -16.41
N ARG A 274 -12.55 -9.58 -16.39
CA ARG A 274 -13.52 -9.67 -15.31
C ARG A 274 -12.93 -10.37 -14.10
N GLU A 275 -13.47 -10.09 -12.90
CA GLU A 275 -13.11 -10.74 -11.65
C GLU A 275 -12.92 -12.25 -11.82
N GLY A 276 -11.77 -12.77 -11.37
CA GLY A 276 -11.42 -14.20 -11.43
C GLY A 276 -10.86 -14.70 -12.75
N CYS A 277 -10.68 -13.83 -13.74
CA CYS A 277 -10.04 -14.13 -15.03
C CYS A 277 -8.84 -13.20 -15.19
N CYS A 278 -7.74 -13.74 -15.73
CA CYS A 278 -6.79 -12.96 -16.50
C CYS A 278 -5.51 -12.53 -15.74
N LYS A 279 -4.60 -11.96 -16.51
CA LYS A 279 -3.24 -11.64 -16.07
C LYS A 279 -3.23 -10.48 -15.09
N PRO A 280 -2.65 -10.61 -13.89
CA PRO A 280 -2.47 -9.47 -13.02
C PRO A 280 -1.50 -8.46 -13.63
N ILE A 281 -1.81 -7.18 -13.49
CA ILE A 281 -1.01 -6.06 -13.99
C ILE A 281 -0.99 -4.92 -12.97
N PHE A 282 0.02 -4.05 -13.08
CA PHE A 282 -0.05 -2.71 -12.52
C PHE A 282 -0.35 -1.72 -13.64
N VAL A 283 -1.34 -0.87 -13.42
CA VAL A 283 -1.62 0.27 -14.29
C VAL A 283 -1.11 1.52 -13.62
N VAL A 284 -0.31 2.30 -14.33
CA VAL A 284 0.13 3.63 -13.86
C VAL A 284 -0.70 4.67 -14.59
N LEU A 285 -1.33 5.56 -13.83
CA LEU A 285 -2.14 6.67 -14.30
C LEU A 285 -1.44 7.98 -13.99
N ASP A 286 -1.67 9.00 -14.83
CA ASP A 286 -1.42 10.38 -14.45
C ASP A 286 -2.51 10.89 -13.48
N ALA A 287 -2.36 12.12 -12.97
CA ALA A 287 -3.30 12.72 -12.03
C ALA A 287 -4.73 12.86 -12.59
N THR A 288 -4.89 12.89 -13.92
CA THR A 288 -6.21 12.97 -14.59
C THR A 288 -6.88 11.61 -14.79
N GLY A 289 -6.20 10.51 -14.42
CA GLY A 289 -6.69 9.14 -14.58
C GLY A 289 -6.38 8.50 -15.94
N LYS A 290 -5.58 9.15 -16.78
CA LYS A 290 -5.13 8.59 -18.07
C LYS A 290 -4.01 7.57 -17.83
N THR A 291 -4.11 6.40 -18.45
CA THR A 291 -3.06 5.39 -18.41
C THR A 291 -1.79 5.86 -19.09
N VAL A 292 -0.68 5.87 -18.36
CA VAL A 292 0.66 6.21 -18.88
C VAL A 292 1.55 4.98 -19.03
N ALA A 293 1.32 3.92 -18.23
CA ALA A 293 2.05 2.66 -18.35
C ALA A 293 1.21 1.46 -17.86
N LYS A 294 1.56 0.28 -18.37
CA LYS A 294 1.09 -1.01 -17.86
C LYS A 294 2.32 -1.88 -17.60
N LEU A 295 2.43 -2.41 -16.39
CA LEU A 295 3.53 -3.24 -15.96
C LEU A 295 3.01 -4.64 -15.65
N GLU A 296 3.82 -5.65 -15.93
CA GLU A 296 3.50 -7.01 -15.55
C GLU A 296 3.55 -7.16 -14.03
N SER A 297 2.47 -7.69 -13.44
CA SER A 297 2.46 -8.09 -12.03
C SER A 297 2.69 -9.60 -11.94
N PRO A 298 3.52 -10.06 -11.00
CA PRO A 298 3.54 -11.48 -10.69
C PRO A 298 2.17 -11.94 -10.16
N PRO A 299 1.87 -13.25 -10.16
CA PRO A 299 0.60 -13.81 -9.71
C PRO A 299 0.50 -13.75 -8.17
N LEU A 300 0.51 -12.54 -7.65
CA LEU A 300 0.23 -12.23 -6.27
C LEU A 300 -1.29 -12.27 -6.12
N GLY A 301 -1.81 -13.20 -5.34
CA GLY A 301 -3.24 -13.45 -5.24
C GLY A 301 -4.08 -12.23 -4.82
N SER A 302 -5.39 -12.42 -4.75
CA SER A 302 -6.38 -11.38 -4.40
C SER A 302 -6.29 -10.85 -2.96
N SER A 303 -5.42 -11.42 -2.12
CA SER A 303 -5.24 -11.04 -0.71
C SER A 303 -4.27 -9.87 -0.50
N LEU A 304 -3.94 -9.13 -1.54
CA LEU A 304 -3.00 -8.01 -1.47
C LEU A 304 -3.71 -6.73 -1.08
N ASN A 305 -3.35 -6.20 0.07
CA ASN A 305 -4.08 -5.11 0.67
C ASN A 305 -3.39 -3.74 0.51
N GLN A 306 -2.07 -3.71 0.33
CA GLN A 306 -1.35 -2.44 0.19
C GLN A 306 -0.23 -2.53 -0.83
N ILE A 307 -0.02 -1.41 -1.51
CA ILE A 307 1.04 -1.20 -2.47
C ILE A 307 1.76 0.10 -2.14
N ALA A 308 3.07 0.13 -2.34
CA ALA A 308 3.86 1.36 -2.37
C ALA A 308 4.74 1.32 -3.61
N ALA A 309 5.02 2.47 -4.20
CA ALA A 309 5.89 2.54 -5.36
C ALA A 309 6.69 3.84 -5.37
N ILE A 310 7.97 3.76 -5.75
CA ILE A 310 8.87 4.90 -5.85
C ILE A 310 9.77 4.78 -7.07
N PRO A 311 10.12 5.89 -7.74
CA PRO A 311 11.22 5.89 -8.68
C PRO A 311 12.55 5.78 -7.93
N VAL A 312 13.47 4.98 -8.46
CA VAL A 312 14.81 4.81 -7.90
C VAL A 312 15.84 5.04 -8.99
N GLN A 313 16.76 5.96 -8.79
CA GLN A 313 17.83 6.26 -9.73
C GLN A 313 19.19 5.92 -9.13
N PHE A 314 19.93 5.03 -9.76
CA PHE A 314 21.27 4.63 -9.36
C PHE A 314 22.32 5.22 -10.31
N GLY A 315 23.00 6.27 -9.88
CA GLY A 315 24.02 6.94 -10.66
C GLY A 315 23.50 7.54 -11.98
N LYS A 316 24.41 7.80 -12.91
CA LYS A 316 24.07 8.33 -14.24
C LYS A 316 23.48 7.21 -15.11
N GLY A 317 22.18 7.29 -15.42
CA GLY A 317 21.54 6.50 -16.48
C GLY A 317 20.83 5.22 -16.05
N ARG A 318 20.96 4.71 -14.83
CA ARG A 318 20.18 3.56 -14.37
C ARG A 318 19.00 4.02 -13.53
N ARG A 319 17.83 3.86 -14.09
CA ARG A 319 16.56 4.15 -13.43
C ARG A 319 15.78 2.87 -13.29
N TYR A 320 15.11 2.74 -12.16
CA TYR A 320 14.17 1.68 -11.90
C TYR A 320 12.92 2.28 -11.27
N PHE A 321 11.83 1.55 -11.41
CA PHE A 321 10.61 1.82 -10.70
C PHE A 321 10.39 0.68 -9.71
N ALA A 322 10.53 0.99 -8.42
CA ALA A 322 10.37 0.01 -7.36
C ALA A 322 8.90 -0.05 -6.93
N VAL A 323 8.37 -1.26 -6.88
CA VAL A 323 7.02 -1.57 -6.40
C VAL A 323 7.15 -2.56 -5.24
N LEU A 324 6.56 -2.19 -4.12
CA LEU A 324 6.42 -3.03 -2.94
C LEU A 324 4.96 -3.38 -2.78
N GLN A 325 4.64 -4.65 -2.84
CA GLN A 325 3.29 -5.15 -2.69
C GLN A 325 3.26 -6.17 -1.55
N ASN A 326 2.33 -6.02 -0.62
CA ASN A 326 2.26 -6.91 0.53
C ASN A 326 0.99 -7.75 0.56
N SER A 327 1.08 -8.88 1.24
CA SER A 327 -0.04 -9.75 1.60
C SER A 327 -0.09 -9.88 3.12
N PHE A 328 -1.00 -9.15 3.75
CA PHE A 328 -1.20 -9.23 5.19
C PHE A 328 -1.58 -10.64 5.64
N ALA A 329 -2.44 -11.32 4.89
CA ALA A 329 -2.90 -12.66 5.22
C ALA A 329 -1.75 -13.69 5.25
N LYS A 330 -0.63 -13.42 4.57
CA LYS A 330 0.53 -14.32 4.50
C LYS A 330 1.75 -13.75 5.22
N GLU A 331 1.67 -12.51 5.72
CA GLU A 331 2.79 -11.78 6.33
C GLU A 331 4.03 -11.76 5.42
N ARG A 332 3.83 -11.45 4.15
CA ARG A 332 4.85 -11.46 3.11
C ARG A 332 4.75 -10.20 2.26
N SER A 333 5.87 -9.83 1.67
CA SER A 333 5.91 -8.74 0.68
C SER A 333 6.72 -9.15 -0.54
N ALA A 334 6.30 -8.68 -1.70
CA ALA A 334 7.06 -8.77 -2.93
C ALA A 334 7.65 -7.40 -3.27
N LEU A 335 8.96 -7.36 -3.42
CA LEU A 335 9.69 -6.20 -3.93
C LEU A 335 10.05 -6.46 -5.38
N LEU A 336 9.62 -5.56 -6.25
CA LEU A 336 9.82 -5.61 -7.70
C LEU A 336 10.51 -4.32 -8.14
N LEU A 337 11.52 -4.43 -8.99
CA LEU A 337 12.09 -3.28 -9.67
C LEU A 337 11.95 -3.47 -11.18
N TYR A 338 11.28 -2.52 -11.81
CA TYR A 338 11.11 -2.44 -13.25
C TYR A 338 12.18 -1.52 -13.83
N ASP A 339 12.75 -1.91 -14.95
CA ASP A 339 13.65 -1.06 -15.74
C ASP A 339 12.87 -0.02 -16.57
N ASN A 340 13.58 0.74 -17.38
CA ASN A 340 12.99 1.77 -18.23
C ASN A 340 12.03 1.20 -19.30
N ASP A 341 12.18 -0.08 -19.64
CA ASP A 341 11.33 -0.79 -20.62
C ASP A 341 10.13 -1.45 -19.95
N GLY A 342 9.98 -1.28 -18.62
CA GLY A 342 8.90 -1.88 -17.83
C GLY A 342 9.06 -3.38 -17.59
N GLN A 343 10.28 -3.92 -17.77
CA GLN A 343 10.59 -5.32 -17.48
C GLN A 343 11.07 -5.49 -16.04
N ILE A 344 10.75 -6.63 -15.43
CA ILE A 344 11.21 -6.94 -14.07
C ILE A 344 12.69 -7.24 -14.08
N ALA A 345 13.50 -6.27 -13.65
CA ALA A 345 14.94 -6.42 -13.50
C ALA A 345 15.34 -7.11 -12.19
N TYR A 346 14.55 -6.90 -11.12
CA TYR A 346 14.79 -7.47 -9.80
C TYR A 346 13.49 -7.87 -9.16
N GLN A 347 13.49 -9.05 -8.52
CA GLN A 347 12.33 -9.54 -7.77
C GLN A 347 12.77 -10.30 -6.53
N GLU A 348 12.24 -9.92 -5.39
CA GLU A 348 12.50 -10.58 -4.10
C GLU A 348 11.20 -10.75 -3.31
N ILE A 349 11.02 -11.91 -2.69
CA ILE A 349 9.96 -12.16 -1.72
C ILE A 349 10.54 -12.02 -0.32
N LEU A 350 10.02 -11.05 0.42
CA LEU A 350 10.43 -10.73 1.77
C LEU A 350 9.63 -11.53 2.79
N ALA A 351 10.30 -11.95 3.86
CA ALA A 351 9.71 -12.80 4.91
C ALA A 351 8.75 -12.04 5.86
N GLU A 352 8.57 -10.75 5.64
CA GLU A 352 7.84 -9.85 6.54
C GLU A 352 6.87 -8.98 5.75
N THR A 353 5.87 -8.41 6.43
CA THR A 353 5.04 -7.34 5.87
C THR A 353 5.85 -6.04 5.84
N CYS A 354 5.97 -5.45 4.66
CA CYS A 354 6.71 -4.22 4.42
C CYS A 354 5.78 -3.17 3.82
N LEU A 355 5.76 -1.96 4.38
CA LEU A 355 4.79 -0.93 4.02
C LEU A 355 5.45 0.35 3.48
N GLY A 356 6.59 0.73 4.02
CA GLY A 356 7.27 1.99 3.69
C GLY A 356 8.44 1.81 2.73
N MET A 357 8.57 2.72 1.76
CA MET A 357 9.76 2.84 0.92
C MET A 357 10.20 4.29 0.80
N ALA A 358 11.51 4.52 0.71
CA ALA A 358 12.07 5.83 0.42
C ALA A 358 13.39 5.72 -0.33
N THR A 359 13.70 6.72 -1.16
CA THR A 359 15.02 6.86 -1.77
C THR A 359 15.95 7.59 -0.81
N LEU A 360 17.10 7.02 -0.53
CA LEU A 360 18.18 7.64 0.25
C LEU A 360 19.26 8.14 -0.70
N PRO A 361 19.49 9.46 -0.78
CA PRO A 361 20.58 10.01 -1.57
C PRO A 361 21.93 9.48 -1.10
N GLY A 362 22.79 9.09 -2.02
CA GLY A 362 24.15 8.64 -1.75
C GLY A 362 25.18 9.45 -2.53
N ILE A 363 26.45 9.40 -2.13
CA ILE A 363 27.55 10.16 -2.76
C ILE A 363 27.76 9.67 -4.20
N ASP A 364 27.87 8.36 -4.38
CA ASP A 364 28.17 7.75 -5.69
C ASP A 364 26.92 7.25 -6.42
N ALA A 365 25.92 6.80 -5.67
CA ALA A 365 24.65 6.33 -6.17
C ALA A 365 23.57 6.44 -5.10
N ASN A 366 22.34 6.71 -5.51
CA ASN A 366 21.21 6.62 -4.60
C ASN A 366 21.04 5.17 -4.12
N GLN A 367 20.51 5.04 -2.95
CA GLN A 367 20.11 3.79 -2.33
C GLN A 367 18.61 3.86 -2.06
N PHE A 368 17.98 2.76 -1.78
CA PHE A 368 16.60 2.83 -1.32
C PHE A 368 16.39 2.00 -0.05
N LEU A 369 15.43 2.45 0.73
CA LEU A 369 15.06 1.89 2.01
C LEU A 369 13.71 1.20 1.89
N VAL A 370 13.59 0.05 2.55
CA VAL A 370 12.33 -0.72 2.66
C VAL A 370 12.07 -1.01 4.12
N GLY A 371 10.98 -0.49 4.66
CA GLY A 371 10.53 -0.69 6.04
C GLY A 371 9.68 -1.93 6.16
N CYS A 372 10.15 -2.91 6.92
CA CYS A 372 9.50 -4.20 7.12
C CYS A 372 9.38 -4.49 8.61
N ALA A 373 8.17 -4.72 9.12
CA ALA A 373 7.95 -4.88 10.55
C ALA A 373 8.69 -3.79 11.34
N SER A 374 9.64 -4.12 12.22
CA SER A 374 10.44 -3.16 12.98
C SER A 374 11.81 -2.85 12.38
N LYS A 375 12.09 -3.26 11.14
CA LYS A 375 13.41 -3.13 10.50
C LYS A 375 13.34 -2.30 9.23
N ILE A 376 14.46 -1.65 8.91
CA ILE A 376 14.68 -1.06 7.60
C ILE A 376 15.81 -1.82 6.90
N TRP A 377 15.50 -2.31 5.72
CA TRP A 377 16.47 -2.84 4.78
C TRP A 377 16.94 -1.74 3.84
N GLN A 378 18.25 -1.65 3.64
CA GLN A 378 18.87 -0.79 2.66
C GLN A 378 19.33 -1.62 1.47
N TYR A 379 18.97 -1.16 0.29
CA TYR A 379 19.38 -1.72 -0.98
C TYR A 379 20.35 -0.77 -1.67
N SER A 380 21.55 -1.25 -1.92
CA SER A 380 22.61 -0.51 -2.62
C SER A 380 22.94 -1.21 -3.93
N PRO A 381 23.17 -0.48 -5.03
CA PRO A 381 23.59 -1.11 -6.28
C PRO A 381 24.97 -1.75 -6.09
N VAL A 382 25.13 -2.97 -6.58
CA VAL A 382 26.44 -3.63 -6.61
C VAL A 382 27.33 -2.88 -7.61
N PRO A 383 28.55 -2.44 -7.23
CA PRO A 383 29.47 -1.82 -8.15
C PRO A 383 29.74 -2.76 -9.34
N GLN A 384 29.43 -2.32 -10.55
CA GLN A 384 29.89 -3.08 -11.71
C GLN A 384 31.38 -2.92 -11.84
N VAL A 385 32.13 -4.01 -11.68
CA VAL A 385 33.56 -4.02 -12.01
C VAL A 385 33.69 -3.70 -13.49
N SER A 386 33.99 -2.43 -13.80
CA SER A 386 34.31 -2.01 -15.15
C SER A 386 35.63 -2.69 -15.53
N GLY A 387 35.55 -3.78 -16.30
CA GLY A 387 36.78 -4.38 -16.84
C GLY A 387 36.88 -5.89 -16.86
N ALA A 388 35.88 -6.61 -17.32
CA ALA A 388 36.18 -7.84 -18.05
C ALA A 388 36.43 -7.44 -19.52
N LYS A 389 37.67 -7.10 -19.87
CA LYS A 389 38.12 -7.20 -21.25
C LYS A 389 37.67 -8.55 -21.78
N LYS A 390 36.77 -8.56 -22.77
CA LYS A 390 36.50 -9.78 -23.54
C LYS A 390 37.88 -10.31 -23.95
N ALA A 391 38.25 -11.47 -23.41
CA ALA A 391 39.40 -12.22 -23.89
C ALA A 391 39.18 -12.40 -25.39
N SER A 392 40.01 -11.77 -26.18
CA SER A 392 40.06 -11.97 -27.61
C SER A 392 40.40 -13.46 -27.82
N THR A 393 39.47 -14.21 -28.40
CA THR A 393 39.70 -15.56 -28.89
C THR A 393 40.89 -15.48 -29.84
N PRO A 394 41.96 -16.31 -29.67
CA PRO A 394 43.04 -16.37 -30.61
C PRO A 394 42.47 -16.93 -31.94
N GLN A 395 42.60 -16.15 -33.01
CA GLN A 395 42.42 -16.66 -34.38
C GLN A 395 43.51 -17.70 -34.62
N ALA A 396 43.10 -18.95 -34.83
CA ALA A 396 43.96 -20.03 -35.32
C ALA A 396 44.25 -19.68 -36.82
N HIS A 397 45.51 -19.57 -37.10
CA HIS A 397 46.06 -19.59 -38.48
C HIS A 397 46.20 -21.05 -38.95
#